data_13a96fd507b845f38b83eb03d090e8e4
#
_entry.id   13a96fd507b845f38b83eb03d090e8e4
#
_cell.length_a   1.000
_cell.length_b   1.000
_cell.length_c   1.000
_cell.angle_alpha   90.00
_cell.angle_beta   90.00
_cell.angle_gamma   90.00
#
_symmetry.space_group_name_H-M   'P 1'
#
loop_
_entity.id
_entity.type
_entity.pdbx_description
1 polymer ?
#
loop_
_entity_poly.entity_id
_entity_poly.type
_entity_poly.pdbx_seq_one_letter_code
_entity_poly.pdbx_strand_id
1 'polypeptide(L)'
;MAENYVIQGIGTDICDVRRIRASFERHGERFAQKILCDAEFAVWRRRSARWPERGVRYLATRFSAKEAFSKAIGLGMRLPMHWRLCEIANRSSGEPFIVLHGGLKDWFDARGWVAHISVSDESEYAASFCVVERLDIH
;
A
#
# COMPACT_ATOMS: atom_id res chain seq x y z
N MET A 1 -20.58 12.16 24.02
CA MET A 1 -19.18 12.02 24.44
C MET A 1 -18.29 11.93 23.22
N ALA A 2 -17.16 12.59 23.27
CA ALA A 2 -16.21 12.50 22.19
C ALA A 2 -15.58 11.10 22.14
N GLU A 3 -15.49 10.53 20.95
CA GLU A 3 -14.77 9.29 20.73
C GLU A 3 -13.28 9.62 20.67
N ASN A 4 -12.49 8.91 21.44
CA ASN A 4 -11.04 9.05 21.45
C ASN A 4 -10.40 7.91 20.67
N TYR A 5 -9.54 8.26 19.73
CA TYR A 5 -8.73 7.29 19.02
C TYR A 5 -7.32 7.29 19.61
N VAL A 6 -6.73 6.13 19.69
CA VAL A 6 -5.34 5.95 20.07
C VAL A 6 -4.60 5.21 18.96
N ILE A 7 -3.30 5.39 18.91
CA ILE A 7 -2.46 4.72 17.92
C ILE A 7 -2.37 3.24 18.29
N GLN A 8 -2.78 2.38 17.36
CA GLN A 8 -2.68 0.94 17.48
C GLN A 8 -1.37 0.41 16.90
N GLY A 9 -0.92 1.00 15.80
CA GLY A 9 0.30 0.56 15.16
C GLY A 9 0.81 1.57 14.15
N ILE A 10 2.09 1.50 13.88
CA ILE A 10 2.74 2.32 12.87
C ILE A 10 3.63 1.43 12.02
N GLY A 11 3.82 1.83 10.76
CA GLY A 11 4.70 1.13 9.85
C GLY A 11 5.36 2.11 8.90
N THR A 12 6.62 1.88 8.62
CA THR A 12 7.36 2.66 7.64
C THR A 12 8.03 1.72 6.66
N ASP A 13 8.26 2.21 5.46
CA ASP A 13 8.99 1.48 4.46
C ASP A 13 9.75 2.45 3.56
N ILE A 14 10.96 2.07 3.20
CA ILE A 14 11.76 2.76 2.19
C ILE A 14 12.08 1.74 1.12
N CYS A 15 11.66 2.01 -0.10
CA CYS A 15 11.84 1.11 -1.24
C CYS A 15 12.77 1.75 -2.26
N ASP A 16 13.82 1.04 -2.65
CA ASP A 16 14.73 1.47 -3.71
C ASP A 16 14.05 1.18 -5.06
N VAL A 17 13.75 2.24 -5.81
CA VAL A 17 13.08 2.12 -7.12
C VAL A 17 13.90 1.26 -8.08
N ARG A 18 15.24 1.28 -7.96
CA ARG A 18 16.13 0.48 -8.82
C ARG A 18 15.92 -1.02 -8.60
N ARG A 19 15.62 -1.44 -7.36
CA ARG A 19 15.33 -2.84 -7.04
C ARG A 19 14.00 -3.28 -7.63
N ILE A 20 13.01 -2.39 -7.60
CA ILE A 20 11.70 -2.65 -8.22
C ILE A 20 11.86 -2.77 -9.74
N ARG A 21 12.65 -1.87 -10.34
CA ARG A 21 12.95 -1.93 -11.78
C ARG A 21 13.62 -3.26 -12.15
N ALA A 22 14.61 -3.68 -11.37
CA ALA A 22 15.31 -4.94 -11.60
C ALA A 22 14.37 -6.15 -11.51
N SER A 23 13.48 -6.17 -10.51
CA SER A 23 12.48 -7.23 -10.35
C SER A 23 11.52 -7.26 -11.52
N PHE A 24 11.06 -6.08 -11.98
CA PHE A 24 10.17 -5.98 -13.13
C PHE A 24 10.87 -6.43 -14.42
N GLU A 25 12.13 -6.04 -14.63
CA GLU A 25 12.90 -6.48 -15.80
C GLU A 25 13.08 -8.00 -15.82
N ARG A 26 13.24 -8.61 -14.65
CA ARG A 26 13.42 -10.06 -14.53
C ARG A 26 12.13 -10.84 -14.70
N HIS A 27 11.02 -10.36 -14.14
CA HIS A 27 9.78 -11.12 -14.03
C HIS A 27 8.61 -10.55 -14.85
N GLY A 28 8.73 -9.34 -15.38
CA GLY A 28 7.72 -8.72 -16.23
C GLY A 28 6.40 -8.47 -15.50
N GLU A 29 5.30 -8.60 -16.25
CA GLU A 29 3.95 -8.36 -15.73
C GLU A 29 3.60 -9.27 -14.53
N ARG A 30 4.23 -10.42 -14.42
CA ARG A 30 3.97 -11.33 -13.29
C ARG A 30 4.30 -10.67 -11.96
N PHE A 31 5.36 -9.85 -11.94
CA PHE A 31 5.71 -9.09 -10.73
C PHE A 31 4.63 -8.06 -10.41
N ALA A 32 4.16 -7.31 -11.42
CA ALA A 32 3.08 -6.34 -11.25
C ALA A 32 1.79 -7.03 -10.76
N GLN A 33 1.43 -8.16 -11.35
CA GLN A 33 0.25 -8.93 -10.97
C GLN A 33 0.32 -9.46 -9.54
N LYS A 34 1.50 -9.75 -9.05
CA LYS A 34 1.70 -10.20 -7.68
C LYS A 34 1.43 -9.08 -6.66
N ILE A 35 1.83 -7.87 -7.00
CA ILE A 35 1.78 -6.71 -6.09
C ILE A 35 0.45 -5.97 -6.18
N LEU A 36 -0.14 -5.88 -7.38
CA LEU A 36 -1.27 -5.01 -7.66
C LEU A 36 -2.58 -5.78 -7.71
N CYS A 37 -3.63 -5.21 -7.11
CA CYS A 37 -5.00 -5.67 -7.36
C CYS A 37 -5.45 -5.22 -8.76
N ASP A 38 -6.61 -5.67 -9.20
CA ASP A 38 -7.08 -5.41 -10.56
C ASP A 38 -7.19 -3.90 -10.87
N ALA A 39 -7.72 -3.12 -9.93
CA ALA A 39 -7.86 -1.67 -10.11
C ALA A 39 -6.50 -0.99 -10.26
N GLU A 40 -5.53 -1.37 -9.43
CA GLU A 40 -4.18 -0.84 -9.50
C GLU A 40 -3.47 -1.28 -10.77
N PHE A 41 -3.68 -2.51 -11.20
CA PHE A 41 -3.07 -3.05 -12.41
C PHE A 41 -3.52 -2.25 -13.64
N ALA A 42 -4.78 -1.86 -13.70
CA ALA A 42 -5.31 -1.03 -14.79
C ALA A 42 -4.62 0.34 -14.82
N VAL A 43 -4.39 0.97 -13.66
CA VAL A 43 -3.66 2.24 -13.57
C VAL A 43 -2.21 2.04 -14.03
N TRP A 44 -1.57 0.98 -13.57
CA TRP A 44 -0.19 0.65 -13.92
C TRP A 44 -0.03 0.49 -15.44
N ARG A 45 -0.96 -0.22 -16.08
CA ARG A 45 -0.93 -0.41 -17.53
C ARG A 45 -1.00 0.92 -18.28
N ARG A 46 -1.91 1.80 -17.88
CA ARG A 46 -2.05 3.12 -18.54
C ARG A 46 -0.79 3.95 -18.39
N ARG A 47 -0.21 3.97 -17.20
CA ARG A 47 1.01 4.74 -16.93
C ARG A 47 2.21 4.17 -17.67
N SER A 48 2.36 2.85 -17.67
CA SER A 48 3.47 2.16 -18.34
C SER A 48 3.42 2.31 -19.85
N ALA A 49 2.21 2.28 -20.44
CA ALA A 49 2.04 2.43 -21.87
C ALA A 49 2.51 3.79 -22.34
N ARG A 50 2.31 4.82 -21.54
CA ARG A 50 2.73 6.19 -21.87
C ARG A 50 4.19 6.45 -21.53
N TRP A 51 4.62 6.02 -20.34
CA TRP A 51 5.98 6.22 -19.85
C TRP A 51 6.39 5.01 -19.02
N PRO A 52 7.27 4.13 -19.51
CA PRO A 52 7.69 2.94 -18.75
C PRO A 52 8.21 3.28 -17.36
N GLU A 53 8.94 4.37 -17.19
CA GLU A 53 9.46 4.79 -15.90
C GLU A 53 8.34 5.13 -14.90
N ARG A 54 7.23 5.69 -15.37
CA ARG A 54 6.07 5.96 -14.51
C ARG A 54 5.45 4.67 -13.99
N GLY A 55 5.44 3.62 -14.79
CA GLY A 55 4.98 2.31 -14.36
C GLY A 55 5.84 1.74 -13.25
N VAL A 56 7.16 1.83 -13.40
CA VAL A 56 8.10 1.36 -12.37
C VAL A 56 7.91 2.14 -11.06
N ARG A 57 7.77 3.45 -11.14
CA ARG A 57 7.55 4.30 -9.96
C ARG A 57 6.22 3.99 -9.29
N TYR A 58 5.17 3.78 -10.07
CA TYR A 58 3.88 3.38 -9.54
C TYR A 58 3.99 2.08 -8.74
N LEU A 59 4.67 1.08 -9.32
CA LEU A 59 4.93 -0.18 -8.62
C LEU A 59 5.68 0.04 -7.31
N ALA A 60 6.72 0.87 -7.33
CA ALA A 60 7.53 1.14 -6.14
C ALA A 60 6.70 1.80 -5.03
N THR A 61 5.86 2.78 -5.38
CA THR A 61 5.00 3.45 -4.40
C THR A 61 3.98 2.49 -3.79
N ARG A 62 3.37 1.63 -4.60
CA ARG A 62 2.40 0.64 -4.12
C ARG A 62 3.07 -0.44 -3.28
N PHE A 63 4.21 -0.92 -3.72
CA PHE A 63 5.01 -1.87 -2.94
C PHE A 63 5.33 -1.31 -1.55
N SER A 64 5.87 -0.09 -1.51
CA SER A 64 6.25 0.56 -0.26
C SER A 64 5.05 0.80 0.66
N ALA A 65 3.94 1.30 0.11
CA ALA A 65 2.73 1.57 0.90
C ALA A 65 2.16 0.29 1.53
N LYS A 66 2.13 -0.81 0.77
CA LYS A 66 1.60 -2.09 1.26
C LYS A 66 2.52 -2.69 2.33
N GLU A 67 3.83 -2.56 2.16
CA GLU A 67 4.79 -2.96 3.20
C GLU A 67 4.59 -2.16 4.49
N ALA A 68 4.44 -0.84 4.38
CA ALA A 68 4.21 0.01 5.54
C ALA A 68 2.90 -0.37 6.26
N PHE A 69 1.83 -0.59 5.49
CA PHE A 69 0.55 -1.03 6.05
C PHE A 69 0.70 -2.38 6.76
N SER A 70 1.37 -3.34 6.14
CA SER A 70 1.56 -4.67 6.72
C SER A 70 2.25 -4.63 8.08
N LYS A 71 3.22 -3.74 8.22
CA LYS A 71 3.92 -3.52 9.49
C LYS A 71 3.01 -2.85 10.51
N ALA A 72 2.23 -1.86 10.09
CA ALA A 72 1.33 -1.12 10.98
C ALA A 72 0.25 -2.01 11.59
N ILE A 73 -0.23 -3.02 10.85
CA ILE A 73 -1.22 -3.98 11.37
C ILE A 73 -0.58 -5.15 12.13
N GLY A 74 0.74 -5.20 12.17
CA GLY A 74 1.49 -6.19 12.94
C GLY A 74 1.63 -7.55 12.29
N LEU A 75 1.17 -7.73 11.05
CA LEU A 75 1.21 -9.03 10.38
C LEU A 75 2.43 -9.24 9.50
N GLY A 76 3.02 -8.15 8.95
CA GLY A 76 3.89 -8.31 7.80
C GLY A 76 3.08 -8.92 6.66
N MET A 77 3.68 -9.74 5.83
CA MET A 77 2.97 -10.39 4.71
C MET A 77 2.35 -11.73 5.08
N ARG A 78 2.01 -11.91 6.37
CA ARG A 78 1.29 -13.13 6.82
C ARG A 78 -0.21 -12.94 6.63
N LEU A 79 -0.90 -14.01 6.26
CA LEU A 79 -2.35 -13.98 6.11
C LEU A 79 -3.03 -13.50 7.39
N PRO A 80 -4.12 -12.73 7.32
CA PRO A 80 -4.86 -12.40 6.10
C PRO A 80 -4.27 -11.26 5.26
N MET A 81 -3.10 -10.70 5.60
CA MET A 81 -2.44 -9.73 4.75
C MET A 81 -1.99 -10.37 3.44
N HIS A 82 -2.34 -9.74 2.35
CA HIS A 82 -1.93 -10.15 1.01
C HIS A 82 -1.85 -8.91 0.12
N TRP A 83 -0.87 -8.88 -0.77
CA TRP A 83 -0.62 -7.75 -1.66
C TRP A 83 -1.87 -7.26 -2.38
N ARG A 84 -2.65 -8.19 -2.93
CA ARG A 84 -3.81 -7.86 -3.76
C ARG A 84 -5.07 -7.52 -2.96
N LEU A 85 -5.06 -7.73 -1.65
CA LEU A 85 -6.19 -7.41 -0.78
C LEU A 85 -6.06 -6.01 -0.15
N CYS A 86 -4.93 -5.36 -0.33
CA CYS A 86 -4.67 -4.01 0.15
C CYS A 86 -4.48 -3.09 -1.06
N GLU A 87 -5.53 -2.39 -1.44
CA GLU A 87 -5.46 -1.45 -2.56
C GLU A 87 -5.06 -0.08 -2.05
N ILE A 88 -4.09 0.55 -2.72
CA ILE A 88 -3.71 1.94 -2.46
C ILE A 88 -4.28 2.79 -3.59
N ALA A 89 -5.35 3.51 -3.29
CA ALA A 89 -6.02 4.39 -4.24
C ALA A 89 -5.63 5.83 -3.98
N ASN A 90 -5.96 6.71 -4.91
CA ASN A 90 -5.71 8.14 -4.77
C ASN A 90 -7.02 8.90 -4.94
N ARG A 91 -7.23 9.87 -4.04
CA ARG A 91 -8.32 10.85 -4.21
C ARG A 91 -8.01 11.77 -5.39
N SER A 92 -8.99 12.53 -5.83
CA SER A 92 -8.78 13.51 -6.91
C SER A 92 -7.70 14.53 -6.58
N SER A 93 -7.47 14.81 -5.29
CA SER A 93 -6.41 15.68 -4.80
C SER A 93 -5.00 15.08 -4.92
N GLY A 94 -4.92 13.77 -5.18
CA GLY A 94 -3.66 13.02 -5.17
C GLY A 94 -3.38 12.31 -3.85
N GLU A 95 -4.13 12.62 -2.79
CA GLU A 95 -3.95 12.00 -1.49
C GLU A 95 -4.19 10.48 -1.55
N PRO A 96 -3.24 9.66 -1.07
CA PRO A 96 -3.45 8.21 -1.05
C PRO A 96 -4.38 7.80 0.08
N PHE A 97 -5.11 6.71 -0.15
CA PHE A 97 -5.92 6.07 0.88
C PHE A 97 -5.99 4.57 0.62
N ILE A 98 -6.32 3.82 1.66
CA ILE A 98 -6.33 2.37 1.63
C ILE A 98 -7.75 1.85 1.47
N VAL A 99 -7.92 0.93 0.51
CA VAL A 99 -9.18 0.18 0.32
C VAL A 99 -8.84 -1.29 0.53
N LEU A 100 -9.46 -1.91 1.52
CA LEU A 100 -9.24 -3.31 1.82
C LEU A 100 -10.29 -4.19 1.17
N HIS A 101 -9.91 -5.42 0.87
CA HIS A 101 -10.77 -6.40 0.19
C HIS A 101 -10.73 -7.75 0.89
N GLY A 102 -11.77 -8.53 0.68
CA GLY A 102 -11.83 -9.93 1.10
C GLY A 102 -11.56 -10.16 2.59
N GLY A 103 -10.82 -11.20 2.89
CA GLY A 103 -10.53 -11.59 4.28
C GLY A 103 -9.76 -10.55 5.06
N LEU A 104 -8.91 -9.78 4.39
CA LEU A 104 -8.17 -8.69 5.05
C LEU A 104 -9.13 -7.59 5.52
N LYS A 105 -10.10 -7.24 4.67
CA LYS A 105 -11.13 -6.26 5.03
C LYS A 105 -11.91 -6.73 6.25
N ASP A 106 -12.38 -7.96 6.24
CA ASP A 106 -13.16 -8.54 7.34
C ASP A 106 -12.35 -8.54 8.64
N TRP A 107 -11.10 -8.95 8.56
CA TRP A 107 -10.20 -9.00 9.70
C TRP A 107 -9.96 -7.62 10.31
N PHE A 108 -9.74 -6.63 9.46
CA PHE A 108 -9.45 -5.25 9.86
C PHE A 108 -10.71 -4.56 10.43
N ASP A 109 -11.83 -4.71 9.74
CA ASP A 109 -13.11 -4.10 10.14
C ASP A 109 -13.61 -4.67 11.47
N ALA A 110 -13.39 -5.96 11.71
CA ALA A 110 -13.79 -6.61 12.97
C ALA A 110 -13.07 -6.00 14.18
N ARG A 111 -11.93 -5.37 13.97
CA ARG A 111 -11.15 -4.71 15.02
C ARG A 111 -11.55 -3.24 15.21
N GLY A 112 -12.34 -2.70 14.30
CA GLY A 112 -12.72 -1.28 14.36
C GLY A 112 -11.54 -0.34 14.14
N TRP A 113 -10.53 -0.77 13.42
CA TRP A 113 -9.34 0.03 13.15
C TRP A 113 -9.55 0.97 11.97
N VAL A 114 -8.78 2.07 11.97
CA VAL A 114 -8.74 3.06 10.88
C VAL A 114 -7.27 3.24 10.49
N ALA A 115 -6.99 3.23 9.20
CA ALA A 115 -5.64 3.37 8.68
C ALA A 115 -5.46 4.68 7.91
N HIS A 116 -4.29 5.27 8.08
CA HIS A 116 -3.85 6.47 7.36
C HIS A 116 -2.52 6.14 6.70
N ILE A 117 -2.34 6.59 5.46
CA ILE A 117 -1.14 6.29 4.67
C ILE A 117 -0.57 7.56 4.07
N SER A 118 0.74 7.67 4.08
CA SER A 118 1.48 8.72 3.39
C SER A 118 2.52 8.05 2.49
N VAL A 119 2.66 8.56 1.28
CA VAL A 119 3.59 8.01 0.29
C VAL A 119 4.35 9.16 -0.35
N SER A 120 5.67 9.04 -0.40
CA SER A 120 6.54 10.00 -1.09
C SER A 120 7.45 9.24 -2.04
N ASP A 121 7.63 9.76 -3.24
CA ASP A 121 8.63 9.21 -4.16
C ASP A 121 9.60 10.29 -4.60
N GLU A 122 10.87 9.98 -4.44
CA GLU A 122 12.00 10.76 -4.90
C GLU A 122 12.66 10.02 -6.05
N SER A 123 13.75 10.54 -6.60
CA SER A 123 14.36 9.99 -7.81
C SER A 123 14.70 8.49 -7.71
N GLU A 124 15.19 8.05 -6.56
CA GLU A 124 15.66 6.68 -6.38
C GLU A 124 14.90 5.88 -5.31
N TYR A 125 14.04 6.54 -4.54
CA TYR A 125 13.36 5.90 -3.41
C TYR A 125 11.88 6.25 -3.37
N ALA A 126 11.07 5.29 -2.95
CA ALA A 126 9.71 5.50 -2.50
C ALA A 126 9.67 5.24 -1.00
N ALA A 127 9.09 6.16 -0.25
CA ALA A 127 8.97 6.04 1.20
C ALA A 127 7.51 6.11 1.59
N SER A 128 7.12 5.30 2.57
CA SER A 128 5.75 5.26 3.05
C SER A 128 5.70 5.21 4.56
N PHE A 129 4.64 5.79 5.08
CA PHE A 129 4.37 5.78 6.51
C PHE A 129 2.89 5.51 6.72
N CYS A 130 2.58 4.52 7.56
CA CYS A 130 1.21 4.13 7.86
C CYS A 130 0.96 4.25 9.35
N VAL A 131 -0.19 4.84 9.70
CA VAL A 131 -0.67 4.90 11.08
C VAL A 131 -2.00 4.20 11.13
N VAL A 132 -2.14 3.28 12.09
CA VAL A 132 -3.41 2.61 12.37
C VAL A 132 -3.88 3.06 13.74
N GLU A 133 -5.13 3.51 13.80
CA GLU A 133 -5.77 3.94 15.03
C GLU A 133 -6.88 2.97 15.41
N ARG A 134 -7.17 2.91 16.69
CA ARG A 134 -8.34 2.21 17.24
C ARG A 134 -9.09 3.12 18.19
N LEU A 135 -10.37 2.85 18.39
CA LEU A 135 -11.12 3.53 19.44
C LEU A 135 -10.58 3.12 20.80
N ASP A 136 -10.38 4.09 21.66
CA ASP A 136 -10.03 3.85 23.04
C ASP A 136 -11.33 3.67 23.82
N ILE A 137 -11.63 2.41 24.08
CA ILE A 137 -12.87 2.03 24.81
C ILE A 137 -12.50 1.70 26.25
N HIS A 138 -13.03 2.49 27.16
CA HIS A 138 -12.87 2.26 28.59
C HIS A 138 -14.08 1.57 29.20
#